data_ce30c87ec4099f0f6347dcf8ed958080
#
_entry.id   ce30c87ec4099f0f6347dcf8ed958080
#
_cell.length_a   1.000
_cell.length_b   1.000
_cell.length_c   1.000
_cell.angle_alpha   90.00
_cell.angle_beta   90.00
_cell.angle_gamma   90.00
#
_symmetry.space_group_name_H-M   'P 1'
#
loop_
_entity.id
_entity.type
_entity.pdbx_description
1 polymer ?
#
loop_
_entity_poly.entity_id
_entity_poly.type
_entity_poly.pdbx_seq_one_letter_code
_entity_poly.pdbx_strand_id
1 'polypeptide(L)'
;MRLCFTIVFLSGTIAVITDLLQRRIHRKLTMTVLLGGIIYNIINCLINKSLGSSYSLSIVLYIKLIAVQLIPLAVVMTIMLVLFWLGYFGGGDGHFLISITPWMGLSKIIDLFVYLFVFLTASMCTIKFFNRKRYNTLQPIPAMPYIFIAALFALCR
;
A
#
# COMPACT_ATOMS: atom_id res chain seq x y z
N MET A 1 -9.12 -8.89 -10.54
CA MET A 1 -9.15 -7.45 -10.23
C MET A 1 -10.22 -7.07 -9.20
N ARG A 2 -11.49 -7.49 -9.33
CA ARG A 2 -12.57 -7.10 -8.39
C ARG A 2 -12.27 -7.44 -6.92
N LEU A 3 -11.72 -8.61 -6.65
CA LEU A 3 -11.42 -9.07 -5.28
C LEU A 3 -10.30 -8.24 -4.63
N CYS A 4 -9.25 -7.89 -5.37
CA CYS A 4 -8.18 -7.02 -4.86
C CYS A 4 -8.73 -5.63 -4.50
N PHE A 5 -9.59 -5.07 -5.37
CA PHE A 5 -10.23 -3.79 -5.11
C PHE A 5 -11.08 -3.82 -3.84
N THR A 6 -11.95 -4.83 -3.67
CA THR A 6 -12.79 -4.94 -2.47
C THR A 6 -12.00 -5.08 -1.19
N ILE A 7 -10.92 -5.86 -1.18
CA ILE A 7 -10.09 -6.03 0.02
C ILE A 7 -9.34 -4.75 0.36
N VAL A 8 -8.73 -4.09 -0.63
CA VAL A 8 -8.02 -2.82 -0.40
C VAL A 8 -9.00 -1.74 0.03
N PHE A 9 -10.22 -1.71 -0.55
CA PHE A 9 -11.26 -0.77 -0.16
C PHE A 9 -11.71 -0.99 1.29
N LEU A 10 -12.07 -2.21 1.68
CA LEU A 10 -12.52 -2.53 3.04
C LEU A 10 -11.41 -2.29 4.08
N SER A 11 -10.21 -2.79 3.83
CA SER A 11 -9.09 -2.60 4.74
C SER A 11 -8.69 -1.13 4.86
N GLY A 12 -8.73 -0.39 3.76
CA GLY A 12 -8.43 1.03 3.73
C GLY A 12 -9.47 1.87 4.48
N THR A 13 -10.77 1.59 4.31
CA THR A 13 -11.82 2.28 5.08
C THR A 13 -11.67 2.05 6.58
N ILE A 14 -11.41 0.81 7.01
CA ILE A 14 -11.17 0.50 8.43
C ILE A 14 -9.92 1.23 8.94
N ALA A 15 -8.83 1.23 8.16
CA ALA A 15 -7.60 1.90 8.53
C ALA A 15 -7.77 3.42 8.64
N VAL A 16 -8.50 4.07 7.71
CA VAL A 16 -8.81 5.51 7.79
C VAL A 16 -9.66 5.82 9.02
N ILE A 17 -10.70 5.04 9.30
CA ILE A 17 -11.55 5.25 10.47
C ILE A 17 -10.73 5.12 11.76
N THR A 18 -9.91 4.08 11.88
CA THR A 18 -9.07 3.88 13.07
C THR A 18 -7.99 4.95 13.22
N ASP A 19 -7.42 5.44 12.12
CA ASP A 19 -6.44 6.53 12.16
C ASP A 19 -7.08 7.86 12.59
N LEU A 20 -8.26 8.17 12.07
CA LEU A 20 -8.99 9.40 12.42
C LEU A 20 -9.48 9.40 13.88
N LEU A 21 -9.92 8.23 14.39
CA LEU A 21 -10.45 8.12 15.75
C LEU A 21 -9.35 7.96 16.80
N GLN A 22 -8.33 7.14 16.53
CA GLN A 22 -7.34 6.72 17.53
C GLN A 22 -5.91 7.17 17.19
N ARG A 23 -5.68 7.74 16.01
CA ARG A 23 -4.34 8.06 15.45
C ARG A 23 -3.39 6.85 15.51
N ARG A 24 -3.94 5.63 15.42
CA ARG A 24 -3.18 4.37 15.45
C ARG A 24 -3.83 3.36 14.51
N ILE A 25 -3.02 2.78 13.65
CA ILE A 25 -3.45 1.67 12.79
C ILE A 25 -3.15 0.36 13.52
N HIS A 26 -4.16 -0.50 13.63
CA HIS A 26 -4.00 -1.79 14.30
C HIS A 26 -3.05 -2.71 13.53
N ARG A 27 -1.94 -3.13 14.17
CA ARG A 27 -0.98 -4.08 13.58
C ARG A 27 -1.62 -5.38 13.11
N LYS A 28 -2.66 -5.85 13.80
CA LYS A 28 -3.41 -7.06 13.40
C LYS A 28 -4.05 -6.88 12.03
N LEU A 29 -4.64 -5.71 11.74
CA LEU A 29 -5.25 -5.41 10.44
C LEU A 29 -4.19 -5.45 9.32
N THR A 30 -3.07 -4.77 9.50
CA THR A 30 -2.01 -4.73 8.49
C THR A 30 -1.39 -6.10 8.24
N MET A 31 -1.18 -6.91 9.29
CA MET A 31 -0.67 -8.27 9.16
C MET A 31 -1.65 -9.20 8.45
N THR A 32 -2.97 -9.14 8.78
CA THR A 32 -3.97 -9.97 8.08
C THR A 32 -4.09 -9.60 6.60
N VAL A 33 -4.04 -8.32 6.26
CA VAL A 33 -4.07 -7.86 4.85
C VAL A 33 -2.82 -8.32 4.11
N LEU A 34 -1.63 -8.20 4.71
CA LEU A 34 -0.36 -8.66 4.12
C LEU A 34 -0.39 -10.17 3.83
N LEU A 35 -0.70 -10.98 4.86
CA LEU A 35 -0.73 -12.43 4.73
C LEU A 35 -1.79 -12.89 3.72
N GLY A 36 -2.98 -12.27 3.74
CA GLY A 36 -4.03 -12.54 2.77
C GLY A 36 -3.57 -12.28 1.33
N GLY A 37 -2.83 -11.19 1.08
CA GLY A 37 -2.29 -10.88 -0.24
C GLY A 37 -1.25 -11.90 -0.72
N ILE A 38 -0.36 -12.33 0.16
CA ILE A 38 0.66 -13.36 -0.16
C ILE A 38 -0.04 -14.68 -0.48
N ILE A 39 -0.97 -15.13 0.37
CA ILE A 39 -1.72 -16.38 0.18
C ILE A 39 -2.51 -16.35 -1.12
N TYR A 40 -3.22 -15.24 -1.40
CA TYR A 40 -3.99 -15.07 -2.63
C TYR A 40 -3.13 -15.22 -3.89
N ASN A 41 -1.94 -14.62 -3.90
CA ASN A 41 -1.04 -14.73 -5.03
C ASN A 41 -0.46 -16.15 -5.20
N ILE A 42 -0.16 -16.83 -4.09
CA ILE A 42 0.29 -18.24 -4.13
C ILE A 42 -0.82 -19.12 -4.72
N ILE A 43 -2.06 -18.96 -4.26
CA ILE A 43 -3.21 -19.74 -4.75
C ILE A 43 -3.44 -19.47 -6.24
N ASN A 44 -3.44 -18.21 -6.67
CA ASN A 44 -3.58 -17.85 -8.08
C ASN A 44 -2.49 -18.46 -8.96
N CYS A 45 -1.25 -18.50 -8.46
CA CYS A 45 -0.17 -19.15 -9.18
C CYS A 45 -0.36 -20.65 -9.32
N LEU A 46 -0.83 -21.32 -8.26
CA LEU A 46 -1.10 -22.75 -8.26
C LEU A 46 -2.26 -23.11 -9.21
N ILE A 47 -3.34 -22.32 -9.22
CA ILE A 47 -4.48 -22.52 -10.11
C ILE A 47 -4.06 -22.35 -11.57
N ASN A 48 -3.33 -21.28 -11.88
CA ASN A 48 -2.86 -21.03 -13.25
C ASN A 48 -1.88 -22.12 -13.74
N LYS A 49 -1.15 -22.78 -12.82
CA LYS A 49 -0.31 -23.93 -13.14
C LYS A 49 -1.11 -25.17 -13.49
N SER A 50 -2.24 -25.41 -12.84
CA SER A 50 -3.08 -26.60 -13.11
C SER A 50 -3.73 -26.59 -14.49
N LEU A 51 -3.83 -25.40 -15.11
CA LEU A 51 -4.41 -25.19 -16.44
C LEU A 51 -3.39 -25.29 -17.59
N GLY A 52 -2.08 -25.29 -17.31
CA GLY A 52 -1.02 -25.31 -18.32
C GLY A 52 0.01 -26.40 -18.08
N SER A 53 -0.05 -27.47 -18.87
CA SER A 53 0.83 -28.63 -18.80
C SER A 53 2.29 -28.33 -19.15
N SER A 54 3.23 -28.61 -18.25
CA SER A 54 4.58 -29.16 -18.48
C SER A 54 5.42 -29.05 -17.22
N TYR A 55 5.89 -30.18 -16.73
CA TYR A 55 6.63 -30.33 -15.47
C TYR A 55 8.00 -29.61 -15.41
N SER A 56 8.61 -29.30 -16.55
CA SER A 56 9.92 -28.61 -16.61
C SER A 56 9.85 -27.09 -16.30
N LEU A 57 8.66 -26.50 -16.35
CA LEU A 57 8.46 -25.07 -16.13
C LEU A 57 8.31 -24.70 -14.63
N SER A 58 8.34 -25.69 -13.72
CA SER A 58 7.97 -25.49 -12.32
C SER A 58 8.95 -24.57 -11.55
N ILE A 59 10.25 -24.76 -11.72
CA ILE A 59 11.27 -23.99 -10.97
C ILE A 59 11.29 -22.53 -11.44
N VAL A 60 11.26 -22.30 -12.75
CA VAL A 60 11.23 -20.96 -13.34
C VAL A 60 9.98 -20.21 -12.90
N LEU A 61 8.84 -20.90 -12.81
CA LEU A 61 7.59 -20.30 -12.36
C LEU A 61 7.62 -19.93 -10.88
N TYR A 62 8.23 -20.74 -10.01
CA TYR A 62 8.43 -20.42 -8.60
C TYR A 62 9.36 -19.22 -8.42
N ILE A 63 10.49 -19.18 -9.14
CA ILE A 63 11.41 -18.04 -9.11
C ILE A 63 10.70 -16.76 -9.57
N LYS A 64 9.93 -16.84 -10.66
CA LYS A 64 9.14 -15.70 -11.16
C LYS A 64 8.07 -15.24 -10.16
N LEU A 65 7.38 -16.16 -9.50
CA LEU A 65 6.40 -15.83 -8.46
C LEU A 65 7.05 -15.11 -7.28
N ILE A 66 8.15 -15.66 -6.77
CA ILE A 66 8.90 -15.07 -5.66
C ILE A 66 9.40 -13.70 -6.06
N ALA A 67 9.98 -13.54 -7.24
CA ALA A 67 10.47 -12.26 -7.74
C ALA A 67 9.34 -11.22 -7.87
N VAL A 68 8.21 -11.59 -8.46
CA VAL A 68 7.04 -10.70 -8.65
C VAL A 68 6.46 -10.23 -7.32
N GLN A 69 6.59 -10.98 -6.24
CA GLN A 69 6.09 -10.58 -4.91
C GLN A 69 7.15 -9.91 -4.04
N LEU A 70 8.37 -10.44 -4.00
CA LEU A 70 9.42 -9.91 -3.13
C LEU A 70 9.98 -8.58 -3.63
N ILE A 71 10.10 -8.39 -4.94
CA ILE A 71 10.65 -7.15 -5.50
C ILE A 71 9.78 -5.94 -5.13
N PRO A 72 8.45 -5.93 -5.39
CA PRO A 72 7.60 -4.82 -4.99
C PRO A 72 7.63 -4.57 -3.48
N LEU A 73 7.60 -5.65 -2.69
CA LEU A 73 7.63 -5.55 -1.23
C LEU A 73 8.94 -4.93 -0.75
N ALA A 74 10.09 -5.38 -1.26
CA ALA A 74 11.40 -4.84 -0.93
C ALA A 74 11.52 -3.36 -1.32
N VAL A 75 11.05 -2.99 -2.52
CA VAL A 75 11.04 -1.60 -2.99
C VAL A 75 10.21 -0.71 -2.06
N VAL A 76 8.98 -1.13 -1.75
CA VAL A 76 8.10 -0.35 -0.85
C VAL A 76 8.69 -0.26 0.55
N MET A 77 9.24 -1.35 1.10
CA MET A 77 9.90 -1.33 2.41
C MET A 77 11.08 -0.37 2.44
N THR A 78 11.92 -0.38 1.40
CA THR A 78 13.08 0.54 1.31
C THR A 78 12.63 1.99 1.25
N ILE A 79 11.64 2.32 0.40
CA ILE A 79 11.09 3.67 0.30
C ILE A 79 10.49 4.10 1.64
N MET A 80 9.72 3.22 2.31
CA MET A 80 9.11 3.54 3.60
C MET A 80 10.14 3.73 4.70
N LEU A 81 11.22 2.95 4.73
CA LEU A 81 12.32 3.15 5.68
C LEU A 81 12.99 4.51 5.50
N VAL A 82 13.25 4.91 4.26
CA VAL A 82 13.83 6.23 3.97
C VAL A 82 12.88 7.35 4.40
N LEU A 83 11.60 7.27 4.05
CA LEU A 83 10.59 8.27 4.40
C LEU A 83 10.33 8.33 5.91
N PHE A 84 10.40 7.21 6.62
CA PHE A 84 10.33 7.14 8.06
C PHE A 84 11.56 7.80 8.71
N TRP A 85 12.76 7.52 8.20
CA TRP A 85 14.00 8.13 8.68
C TRP A 85 14.02 9.64 8.47
N LEU A 86 13.42 10.13 7.38
CA LEU A 86 13.24 11.56 7.11
C LEU A 86 12.11 12.21 7.93
N GLY A 87 11.33 11.42 8.69
CA GLY A 87 10.23 11.92 9.53
C GLY A 87 8.96 12.31 8.77
N TYR A 88 8.83 11.93 7.49
CA TYR A 88 7.65 12.28 6.68
C TYR A 88 6.43 11.40 6.96
N PHE A 89 6.63 10.15 7.37
CA PHE A 89 5.56 9.18 7.58
C PHE A 89 5.59 8.59 8.98
N GLY A 90 4.39 8.37 9.54
CA GLY A 90 4.22 7.59 10.76
C GLY A 90 4.42 6.08 10.51
N GLY A 91 4.88 5.35 11.53
CA GLY A 91 5.10 3.91 11.40
C GLY A 91 3.86 3.13 10.98
N GLY A 92 2.65 3.56 11.40
CA GLY A 92 1.38 2.92 11.03
C GLY A 92 1.07 3.02 9.54
N ASP A 93 1.27 4.20 8.95
CA ASP A 93 1.03 4.46 7.53
C ASP A 93 1.93 3.61 6.65
N GLY A 94 3.22 3.50 7.02
CA GLY A 94 4.17 2.65 6.33
C GLY A 94 3.80 1.17 6.37
N HIS A 95 3.36 0.67 7.54
CA HIS A 95 2.89 -0.71 7.66
C HIS A 95 1.66 -0.99 6.81
N PHE A 96 0.74 -0.04 6.69
CA PHE A 96 -0.42 -0.21 5.82
C PHE A 96 -0.01 -0.26 4.34
N LEU A 97 0.85 0.64 3.89
CA LEU A 97 1.37 0.63 2.51
C LEU A 97 2.06 -0.69 2.16
N ILE A 98 2.90 -1.21 3.06
CA ILE A 98 3.53 -2.52 2.89
C ILE A 98 2.47 -3.63 2.79
N SER A 99 1.40 -3.56 3.58
CA SER A 99 0.37 -4.60 3.63
C SER A 99 -0.49 -4.70 2.36
N ILE A 100 -0.72 -3.60 1.66
CA ILE A 100 -1.48 -3.58 0.40
C ILE A 100 -0.63 -3.93 -0.83
N THR A 101 0.71 -3.92 -0.70
CA THR A 101 1.65 -4.18 -1.80
C THR A 101 1.38 -5.50 -2.54
N PRO A 102 1.18 -6.64 -1.87
CA PRO A 102 0.92 -7.91 -2.56
C PRO A 102 -0.38 -7.91 -3.39
N TRP A 103 -1.35 -7.07 -3.03
CA TRP A 103 -2.63 -6.96 -3.73
C TRP A 103 -2.57 -6.12 -5.00
N MET A 104 -1.63 -5.17 -5.07
CA MET A 104 -1.56 -4.18 -6.15
C MET A 104 -0.59 -4.58 -7.27
N GLY A 105 0.50 -5.24 -6.95
CA GLY A 105 1.59 -5.51 -7.89
C GLY A 105 2.44 -4.26 -8.20
N LEU A 106 3.58 -4.44 -8.86
CA LEU A 106 4.60 -3.39 -9.02
C LEU A 106 4.10 -2.16 -9.79
N SER A 107 3.39 -2.36 -10.91
CA SER A 107 2.89 -1.26 -11.75
C SER A 107 1.93 -0.35 -10.99
N LYS A 108 0.99 -0.94 -10.26
CA LYS A 108 -0.01 -0.20 -9.48
C LYS A 108 0.58 0.51 -8.27
N ILE A 109 1.67 -0.02 -7.71
CA ILE A 109 2.41 0.61 -6.61
C ILE A 109 3.10 1.89 -7.10
N ILE A 110 3.67 1.87 -8.30
CA ILE A 110 4.27 3.07 -8.88
C ILE A 110 3.19 4.15 -9.07
N ASP A 111 2.04 3.78 -9.66
CA ASP A 111 0.91 4.69 -9.81
C ASP A 111 0.44 5.23 -8.44
N LEU A 112 0.36 4.37 -7.42
CA LEU A 112 0.01 4.76 -6.05
C LEU A 112 0.96 5.83 -5.49
N PHE A 113 2.27 5.64 -5.62
CA PHE A 113 3.24 6.63 -5.13
C PHE A 113 3.14 7.96 -5.87
N VAL A 114 2.89 7.94 -7.19
CA VAL A 114 2.67 9.17 -7.97
C VAL A 114 1.43 9.92 -7.47
N TYR A 115 0.30 9.23 -7.31
CA TYR A 115 -0.93 9.85 -6.77
C TYR A 115 -0.76 10.33 -5.33
N LEU A 116 -0.10 9.54 -4.49
CA LEU A 116 0.17 9.90 -3.10
C LEU A 116 0.99 11.18 -3.03
N PHE A 117 2.05 11.29 -3.85
CA PHE A 117 2.88 12.49 -3.92
C PHE A 117 2.06 13.71 -4.35
N VAL A 118 1.21 13.59 -5.38
CA VAL A 118 0.34 14.67 -5.86
C VAL A 118 -0.64 15.11 -4.76
N PHE A 119 -1.30 14.17 -4.09
CA PHE A 119 -2.28 14.51 -3.04
C PHE A 119 -1.61 15.12 -1.81
N LEU A 120 -0.44 14.63 -1.39
CA LEU A 120 0.29 15.21 -0.27
C LEU A 120 0.80 16.61 -0.59
N THR A 121 1.34 16.84 -1.78
CA THR A 121 1.79 18.18 -2.19
C THR A 121 0.62 19.16 -2.28
N ALA A 122 -0.51 18.75 -2.87
CA ALA A 122 -1.72 19.57 -2.93
C ALA A 122 -2.23 19.92 -1.53
N SER A 123 -2.27 18.95 -0.61
CA SER A 123 -2.72 19.19 0.77
C SER A 123 -1.78 20.13 1.53
N MET A 124 -0.47 19.97 1.38
CA MET A 124 0.53 20.87 1.97
C MET A 124 0.38 22.30 1.44
N CYS A 125 0.15 22.47 0.13
CA CYS A 125 -0.07 23.78 -0.48
C CYS A 125 -1.35 24.44 0.06
N THR A 126 -2.45 23.67 0.16
CA THR A 126 -3.72 24.20 0.69
C THR A 126 -3.60 24.62 2.15
N ILE A 127 -2.97 23.79 3.00
CA ILE A 127 -2.76 24.13 4.41
C ILE A 127 -1.88 25.37 4.55
N LYS A 128 -0.80 25.48 3.78
CA LYS A 128 0.09 26.63 3.79
C LYS A 128 -0.62 27.91 3.35
N PHE A 129 -1.53 27.80 2.37
CA PHE A 129 -2.27 28.94 1.85
C PHE A 129 -3.34 29.44 2.85
N PHE A 130 -4.12 28.52 3.46
CA PHE A 130 -5.22 28.88 4.35
C PHE A 130 -4.78 29.16 5.80
N ASN A 131 -3.69 28.54 6.30
CA ASN A 131 -3.27 28.64 7.71
C ASN A 131 -1.94 29.34 7.91
N ARG A 132 -1.66 30.42 7.19
CA ARG A 132 -0.41 31.19 7.26
C ARG A 132 0.01 31.62 8.69
N LYS A 133 -0.97 31.82 9.61
CA LYS A 133 -0.72 32.23 11.01
C LYS A 133 -0.53 31.07 12.00
N ARG A 134 -0.93 29.83 11.66
CA ARG A 134 -0.92 28.65 12.56
C ARG A 134 0.20 27.64 12.29
N TYR A 135 1.10 27.97 11.38
CA TYR A 135 2.13 27.04 10.89
C TYR A 135 3.16 26.61 11.94
N ASN A 136 3.24 27.32 13.09
CA ASN A 136 4.21 27.00 14.15
C ASN A 136 3.78 25.86 15.08
N THR A 137 2.57 25.33 14.94
CA THR A 137 2.10 24.16 15.67
C THR A 137 1.72 23.06 14.69
N LEU A 138 2.71 22.53 13.96
CA LEU A 138 2.54 21.42 13.03
C LEU A 138 2.12 20.15 13.78
N GLN A 139 0.81 19.96 13.91
CA GLN A 139 0.31 18.61 14.16
C GLN A 139 0.56 17.79 12.88
N PRO A 140 1.13 16.58 13.00
CA PRO A 140 1.34 15.73 11.85
C PRO A 140 0.00 15.49 11.13
N ILE A 141 -0.01 15.73 9.83
CA ILE A 141 -1.20 15.51 8.99
C ILE A 141 -1.45 14.00 8.93
N PRO A 142 -2.68 13.51 9.17
CA PRO A 142 -2.97 12.10 9.01
C PRO A 142 -2.77 11.70 7.54
N ALA A 143 -1.79 10.86 7.27
CA ALA A 143 -1.45 10.46 5.89
C ALA A 143 -2.39 9.40 5.34
N MET A 144 -3.06 8.62 6.21
CA MET A 144 -3.95 7.51 5.81
C MET A 144 -5.05 7.88 4.80
N PRO A 145 -5.81 8.98 4.95
CA PRO A 145 -6.81 9.34 3.95
C PRO A 145 -6.23 9.53 2.54
N TYR A 146 -5.03 10.12 2.45
CA TYR A 146 -4.34 10.34 1.17
C TYR A 146 -3.84 9.03 0.56
N ILE A 147 -3.29 8.14 1.38
CA ILE A 147 -2.85 6.80 0.97
C ILE A 147 -4.04 6.01 0.42
N PHE A 148 -5.18 6.06 1.13
CA PHE A 148 -6.39 5.35 0.72
C PHE A 148 -6.94 5.86 -0.62
N ILE A 149 -7.06 7.18 -0.78
CA ILE A 149 -7.53 7.79 -2.03
C ILE A 149 -6.55 7.45 -3.17
N ALA A 150 -5.23 7.57 -2.94
CA ALA A 150 -4.22 7.23 -3.93
C ALA A 150 -4.29 5.75 -4.35
N ALA A 151 -4.52 4.83 -3.40
CA ALA A 151 -4.68 3.41 -3.68
C ALA A 151 -5.92 3.12 -4.54
N LEU A 152 -7.03 3.79 -4.27
CA LEU A 152 -8.24 3.67 -5.08
C LEU A 152 -8.00 4.15 -6.52
N PHE A 153 -7.39 5.31 -6.71
CA PHE A 153 -7.06 5.82 -8.04
C PHE A 153 -6.12 4.88 -8.81
N ALA A 154 -5.09 4.35 -8.13
CA ALA A 154 -4.16 3.41 -8.75
C ALA A 154 -4.83 2.09 -9.15
N LEU A 155 -5.85 1.63 -8.42
CA LEU A 155 -6.59 0.41 -8.73
C LEU A 155 -7.64 0.61 -9.83
N CYS A 156 -8.19 1.82 -9.96
CA CYS A 156 -9.19 2.14 -10.99
C CYS A 156 -8.57 2.32 -12.38
N ARG A 157 -7.29 2.62 -12.47
CA ARG A 157 -6.53 2.70 -13.73
C ARG A 157 -6.03 1.34 -14.16
#